data_3d6afe112a404405028a666ce55d6a7d
#
_entry.id   3d6afe112a404405028a666ce55d6a7d
#
_cell.length_a   1.000
_cell.length_b   1.000
_cell.length_c   1.000
_cell.angle_alpha   90.00
_cell.angle_beta   90.00
_cell.angle_gamma   90.00
#
_symmetry.space_group_name_H-M   'P 1'
#
loop_
_entity.id
_entity.type
_entity.pdbx_description
1 polymer ?
#
loop_
_entity_poly.entity_id
_entity_poly.type
_entity_poly.pdbx_seq_one_letter_code
_entity_poly.pdbx_strand_id
1 'polypeptide(L)'
;MYKNKKGITLIALVITIIVLLILAGIAISMLSGENGIINKAVKARNGMDEAKAIECIKLSMTAARTNKTEVSEEDLKSELDKYFDNAEVTQTSSNNYVIEIDGKVYKINNGQVTTGYEKETITDGVIANANEGETIDYKIYGNSVQDGEPSPDNPVEIQSVGDLITEGEYKDKYKIPITVSGKNLFNIERIFKDISTYENGCYKFDAGRSWSLYHNGINSLKFKENTQYTLKIKGYVEYKNANEPSNWRIVFVYDDGTTSYKLLNYTTETEITYTSKSGATVDKVAIEYGYNGTVYISQIQLEEGATATEYEPYQEPKTTNIYLNEPLRKVGDYADYIDFKNKKVVRKIVKQQLSSDWTWKDYGTDGAHANNLTYVGVDKTTVLSEYGKSTKISYNFSNDNLNRIAINYNWFGITNVTELKEKLATLEANGKPFTVYHPISTPAEETIELSEILTHKGTNIITVDTNTKPSKTEITNYKSTK
;
A
#
# COMPACT_ATOMS: atom_id res chain seq x y z
N MET A 1 28.75 16.50 -82.81
CA MET A 1 29.44 15.79 -81.68
C MET A 1 28.47 15.49 -80.61
N TYR A 2 27.86 14.31 -80.61
CA TYR A 2 26.92 13.90 -79.58
C TYR A 2 27.72 13.38 -78.37
N LYS A 3 27.63 14.08 -77.20
CA LYS A 3 28.15 13.56 -75.93
C LYS A 3 27.22 12.41 -75.41
N ASN A 4 27.72 11.19 -75.38
CA ASN A 4 27.11 10.05 -74.78
C ASN A 4 26.97 10.32 -73.29
N LYS A 5 25.75 10.64 -72.85
CA LYS A 5 25.43 10.65 -71.45
C LYS A 5 25.26 9.18 -71.02
N LYS A 6 26.26 8.60 -70.34
CA LYS A 6 26.13 7.29 -69.66
C LYS A 6 25.15 7.42 -68.48
N GLY A 7 23.97 6.95 -68.63
CA GLY A 7 23.02 6.88 -67.54
C GLY A 7 23.45 5.85 -66.49
N ILE A 8 23.27 6.16 -65.25
CA ILE A 8 23.46 5.19 -64.10
C ILE A 8 22.49 4.04 -64.34
N THR A 9 22.98 2.81 -64.41
CA THR A 9 22.08 1.63 -64.52
C THR A 9 21.19 1.51 -63.28
N LEU A 10 19.94 1.07 -63.43
CA LEU A 10 18.98 0.89 -62.35
C LEU A 10 19.59 0.10 -61.18
N ILE A 11 20.39 -0.93 -61.52
CA ILE A 11 21.10 -1.76 -60.54
C ILE A 11 22.10 -0.95 -59.71
N ALA A 12 22.88 -0.09 -60.35
CA ALA A 12 23.85 0.75 -59.65
C ALA A 12 23.14 1.74 -58.70
N LEU A 13 21.99 2.30 -59.11
CA LEU A 13 21.20 3.18 -58.29
C LEU A 13 20.65 2.44 -57.06
N VAL A 14 20.10 1.23 -57.23
CA VAL A 14 19.56 0.41 -56.11
C VAL A 14 20.65 0.03 -55.11
N ILE A 15 21.83 -0.41 -55.60
CA ILE A 15 22.97 -0.73 -54.74
C ILE A 15 23.43 0.51 -53.96
N THR A 16 23.49 1.67 -54.60
CA THR A 16 23.87 2.92 -53.92
C THR A 16 22.89 3.28 -52.79
N ILE A 17 21.57 3.12 -53.02
CA ILE A 17 20.55 3.39 -52.01
C ILE A 17 20.68 2.41 -50.87
N ILE A 18 20.87 1.11 -51.10
CA ILE A 18 21.04 0.10 -50.07
C ILE A 18 22.30 0.41 -49.23
N VAL A 19 23.42 0.74 -49.85
CA VAL A 19 24.65 1.09 -49.15
C VAL A 19 24.47 2.35 -48.28
N LEU A 20 23.77 3.37 -48.82
CA LEU A 20 23.44 4.58 -48.04
C LEU A 20 22.54 4.29 -46.84
N LEU A 21 21.54 3.42 -47.01
CA LEU A 21 20.65 3.02 -45.90
C LEU A 21 21.40 2.24 -44.79
N ILE A 22 22.32 1.34 -45.18
CA ILE A 22 23.18 0.60 -44.23
C ILE A 22 24.11 1.57 -43.50
N LEU A 23 24.76 2.48 -44.21
CA LEU A 23 25.67 3.50 -43.63
C LEU A 23 24.90 4.45 -42.70
N ALA A 24 23.67 4.87 -43.08
CA ALA A 24 22.81 5.68 -42.24
C ALA A 24 22.38 4.91 -40.98
N GLY A 25 22.00 3.64 -41.10
CA GLY A 25 21.67 2.78 -39.98
C GLY A 25 22.82 2.61 -38.97
N ILE A 26 24.04 2.38 -39.48
CA ILE A 26 25.25 2.29 -38.64
C ILE A 26 25.55 3.63 -37.96
N ALA A 27 25.46 4.74 -38.69
CA ALA A 27 25.71 6.07 -38.14
C ALA A 27 24.69 6.44 -37.05
N ILE A 28 23.40 6.13 -37.24
CA ILE A 28 22.35 6.34 -36.24
C ILE A 28 22.62 5.47 -35.03
N SER A 29 22.95 4.18 -35.19
CA SER A 29 23.27 3.27 -34.08
C SER A 29 24.50 3.74 -33.29
N MET A 30 25.54 4.28 -33.94
CA MET A 30 26.72 4.84 -33.26
C MET A 30 26.41 6.13 -32.50
N LEU A 31 25.41 6.91 -32.92
CA LEU A 31 25.01 8.15 -32.25
C LEU A 31 24.04 7.92 -31.12
N SER A 32 23.02 7.06 -31.29
CA SER A 32 21.86 6.94 -30.41
C SER A 32 21.68 5.55 -29.76
N GLY A 33 22.53 4.55 -30.04
CA GLY A 33 22.52 3.25 -29.39
C GLY A 33 22.94 3.34 -27.91
N GLU A 34 22.71 2.28 -27.09
CA GLU A 34 23.08 2.24 -25.66
C GLU A 34 24.55 2.66 -25.43
N ASN A 35 25.45 2.33 -26.33
CA ASN A 35 26.86 2.74 -26.33
C ASN A 35 27.15 3.98 -27.22
N GLY A 36 26.13 4.65 -27.72
CA GLY A 36 26.24 5.80 -28.61
C GLY A 36 26.89 7.02 -27.94
N ILE A 37 27.51 7.87 -28.76
CA ILE A 37 28.22 9.07 -28.26
C ILE A 37 27.29 10.01 -27.49
N ILE A 38 26.01 10.13 -27.92
CA ILE A 38 25.01 10.97 -27.25
C ILE A 38 24.72 10.40 -25.84
N ASN A 39 24.50 9.11 -25.75
CA ASN A 39 24.23 8.48 -24.43
C ASN A 39 25.46 8.52 -23.50
N LYS A 40 26.68 8.41 -24.05
CA LYS A 40 27.90 8.61 -23.27
C LYS A 40 28.07 10.05 -22.80
N ALA A 41 27.74 11.03 -23.63
CA ALA A 41 27.76 12.44 -23.25
C ALA A 41 26.71 12.78 -22.19
N VAL A 42 25.49 12.24 -22.32
CA VAL A 42 24.42 12.37 -21.28
C VAL A 42 24.81 11.71 -19.96
N LYS A 43 25.37 10.49 -20.02
CA LYS A 43 25.88 9.81 -18.80
C LYS A 43 27.02 10.60 -18.13
N ALA A 44 27.94 11.15 -18.90
CA ALA A 44 29.02 11.98 -18.37
C ALA A 44 28.51 13.28 -17.74
N ARG A 45 27.55 13.96 -18.38
CA ARG A 45 26.88 15.15 -17.84
C ARG A 45 26.13 14.82 -16.52
N ASN A 46 25.31 13.78 -16.53
CA ASN A 46 24.58 13.36 -15.34
C ASN A 46 25.52 12.98 -14.18
N GLY A 47 26.65 12.37 -14.48
CA GLY A 47 27.68 12.07 -13.48
C GLY A 47 28.37 13.31 -12.90
N MET A 48 28.57 14.36 -13.71
CA MET A 48 29.11 15.65 -13.23
C MET A 48 28.08 16.38 -12.34
N ASP A 49 26.80 16.37 -12.73
CA ASP A 49 25.72 16.98 -11.95
C ASP A 49 25.54 16.25 -10.62
N GLU A 50 25.65 14.93 -10.62
CA GLU A 50 25.59 14.09 -9.41
C GLU A 50 26.75 14.36 -8.44
N ALA A 51 27.99 14.45 -8.95
CA ALA A 51 29.17 14.75 -8.14
C ALA A 51 29.06 16.13 -7.49
N LYS A 52 28.56 17.12 -8.21
CA LYS A 52 28.30 18.46 -7.72
C LYS A 52 27.22 18.46 -6.63
N ALA A 53 26.14 17.72 -6.83
CA ALA A 53 25.09 17.59 -5.84
C ALA A 53 25.61 16.96 -4.54
N ILE A 54 26.41 15.89 -4.62
CA ILE A 54 27.04 15.27 -3.46
C ILE A 54 27.93 16.26 -2.69
N GLU A 55 28.69 17.09 -3.40
CA GLU A 55 29.53 18.10 -2.77
C GLU A 55 28.70 19.16 -2.03
N CYS A 56 27.64 19.68 -2.65
CA CYS A 56 26.73 20.63 -2.03
C CYS A 56 26.03 20.01 -0.81
N ILE A 57 25.58 18.76 -0.88
CA ILE A 57 24.98 18.05 0.26
C ILE A 57 25.96 17.93 1.43
N LYS A 58 27.23 17.59 1.18
CA LYS A 58 28.27 17.52 2.20
C LYS A 58 28.53 18.87 2.84
N LEU A 59 28.58 19.93 2.03
CA LEU A 59 28.75 21.30 2.53
C LEU A 59 27.56 21.74 3.39
N SER A 60 26.33 21.49 2.94
CA SER A 60 25.12 21.77 3.69
C SER A 60 25.07 21.02 5.02
N MET A 61 25.42 19.73 5.03
CA MET A 61 25.49 18.94 6.27
C MET A 61 26.56 19.46 7.22
N THR A 62 27.70 19.91 6.72
CA THR A 62 28.77 20.51 7.53
C THR A 62 28.33 21.85 8.11
N ALA A 63 27.66 22.67 7.32
CA ALA A 63 27.11 23.96 7.76
C ALA A 63 26.02 23.78 8.83
N ALA A 64 25.08 22.86 8.61
CA ALA A 64 24.01 22.55 9.57
C ALA A 64 24.53 22.00 10.89
N ARG A 65 25.68 21.29 10.91
CA ARG A 65 26.36 20.79 12.13
C ARG A 65 27.10 21.85 12.92
N THR A 66 27.26 23.05 12.38
CA THR A 66 28.03 24.10 13.09
C THR A 66 27.35 24.44 14.42
N ASN A 67 28.03 24.15 15.53
CA ASN A 67 27.54 24.32 16.90
C ASN A 67 26.37 23.42 17.34
N LYS A 68 26.10 22.31 16.63
CA LYS A 68 25.01 21.36 16.95
C LYS A 68 25.56 19.94 17.01
N THR A 69 25.11 19.16 18.01
CA THR A 69 25.39 17.72 18.13
C THR A 69 24.44 16.89 17.25
N GLU A 70 23.21 17.37 17.08
CA GLU A 70 22.21 16.78 16.21
C GLU A 70 21.70 17.85 15.24
N VAL A 71 21.51 17.45 14.00
CA VAL A 71 20.97 18.29 12.93
C VAL A 71 19.51 17.89 12.73
N SER A 72 18.60 18.85 12.77
CA SER A 72 17.20 18.59 12.42
C SER A 72 16.99 18.53 10.90
N GLU A 73 15.88 17.98 10.46
CA GLU A 73 15.47 17.99 9.06
C GLU A 73 15.41 19.42 8.51
N GLU A 74 14.83 20.34 9.29
CA GLU A 74 14.72 21.77 8.93
C GLU A 74 16.06 22.46 8.80
N ASP A 75 17.02 22.16 9.70
CA ASP A 75 18.37 22.74 9.64
C ASP A 75 19.09 22.33 8.34
N LEU A 76 19.04 21.04 8.01
CA LEU A 76 19.66 20.53 6.79
C LEU A 76 18.96 21.07 5.55
N LYS A 77 17.64 21.12 5.56
CA LYS A 77 16.85 21.68 4.45
C LYS A 77 17.20 23.15 4.23
N SER A 78 17.26 23.97 5.28
CA SER A 78 17.61 25.38 5.18
C SER A 78 19.01 25.62 4.56
N GLU A 79 19.96 24.73 4.81
CA GLU A 79 21.28 24.81 4.18
C GLU A 79 21.27 24.32 2.73
N LEU A 80 20.48 23.31 2.40
CA LEU A 80 20.31 22.79 1.05
C LEU A 80 19.59 23.78 0.12
N ASP A 81 18.58 24.50 0.63
CA ASP A 81 17.82 25.52 -0.11
C ASP A 81 18.70 26.68 -0.61
N LYS A 82 19.96 26.82 -0.14
CA LYS A 82 20.94 27.74 -0.68
C LYS A 82 21.53 27.31 -2.01
N TYR A 83 21.44 26.03 -2.34
CA TYR A 83 22.03 25.41 -3.53
C TYR A 83 21.00 24.82 -4.49
N PHE A 84 19.81 24.47 -3.99
CA PHE A 84 18.77 23.75 -4.74
C PHE A 84 17.40 24.36 -4.44
N ASP A 85 16.63 24.65 -5.49
CA ASP A 85 15.30 25.26 -5.35
C ASP A 85 14.23 24.26 -4.82
N ASN A 86 14.44 22.94 -5.00
CA ASN A 86 13.44 21.89 -4.73
C ASN A 86 14.04 20.73 -3.92
N ALA A 87 14.91 21.00 -2.95
CA ALA A 87 15.45 19.95 -2.11
C ALA A 87 14.36 19.52 -1.07
N GLU A 88 14.02 18.24 -1.06
CA GLU A 88 13.24 17.62 0.02
C GLU A 88 14.18 16.82 0.92
N VAL A 89 14.05 17.00 2.23
CA VAL A 89 14.84 16.30 3.24
C VAL A 89 13.90 15.43 4.08
N THR A 90 14.32 14.23 4.39
CA THR A 90 13.63 13.32 5.32
C THR A 90 14.67 12.76 6.27
N GLN A 91 14.53 13.02 7.56
CA GLN A 91 15.36 12.40 8.59
C GLN A 91 14.85 10.99 8.88
N THR A 92 15.70 9.97 8.69
CA THR A 92 15.33 8.55 8.92
C THR A 92 15.74 8.06 10.31
N SER A 93 16.77 8.65 10.90
CA SER A 93 17.21 8.44 12.28
C SER A 93 18.21 9.53 12.66
N SER A 94 18.70 9.56 13.91
CA SER A 94 19.71 10.55 14.32
C SER A 94 20.89 10.60 13.33
N ASN A 95 21.11 11.77 12.73
CA ASN A 95 22.16 12.03 11.72
C ASN A 95 22.10 11.20 10.41
N ASN A 96 20.98 10.56 10.12
CA ASN A 96 20.73 9.86 8.85
C ASN A 96 19.56 10.50 8.10
N TYR A 97 19.75 10.79 6.80
CA TYR A 97 18.77 11.53 6.00
C TYR A 97 18.63 10.92 4.62
N VAL A 98 17.43 11.07 4.05
CA VAL A 98 17.16 10.91 2.63
C VAL A 98 16.91 12.30 2.05
N ILE A 99 17.59 12.63 0.97
CA ILE A 99 17.48 13.91 0.27
C ILE A 99 17.04 13.64 -1.14
N GLU A 100 15.96 14.29 -1.58
CA GLU A 100 15.51 14.27 -2.97
C GLU A 100 15.79 15.61 -3.62
N ILE A 101 16.50 15.61 -4.76
CA ILE A 101 16.84 16.80 -5.53
C ILE A 101 16.57 16.48 -7.00
N ASP A 102 15.64 17.20 -7.61
CA ASP A 102 15.27 17.03 -9.03
C ASP A 102 14.95 15.55 -9.39
N GLY A 103 14.26 14.85 -8.51
CA GLY A 103 13.86 13.43 -8.67
C GLY A 103 14.99 12.43 -8.45
N LYS A 104 16.19 12.86 -8.05
CA LYS A 104 17.29 11.97 -7.64
C LYS A 104 17.36 11.86 -6.13
N VAL A 105 17.54 10.63 -5.64
CA VAL A 105 17.60 10.34 -4.21
C VAL A 105 19.05 10.12 -3.74
N TYR A 106 19.40 10.82 -2.68
CA TYR A 106 20.68 10.73 -1.97
C TYR A 106 20.40 10.29 -0.52
N LYS A 107 21.20 9.38 0.00
CA LYS A 107 21.13 8.99 1.43
C LYS A 107 22.38 9.45 2.17
N ILE A 108 22.19 10.05 3.34
CA ILE A 108 23.27 10.34 4.28
C ILE A 108 23.18 9.31 5.41
N ASN A 109 24.22 8.51 5.56
CA ASN A 109 24.39 7.58 6.67
C ASN A 109 25.71 7.91 7.39
N ASN A 110 25.62 8.29 8.65
CA ASN A 110 26.80 8.67 9.46
C ASN A 110 27.75 9.66 8.76
N GLY A 111 27.17 10.61 8.00
CA GLY A 111 27.93 11.64 7.28
C GLY A 111 28.46 11.21 5.90
N GLN A 112 28.24 9.98 5.49
CA GLN A 112 28.56 9.54 4.13
C GLN A 112 27.33 9.72 3.21
N VAL A 113 27.54 10.37 2.05
CA VAL A 113 26.50 10.53 1.03
C VAL A 113 26.62 9.42 0.02
N THR A 114 25.52 8.71 -0.21
CA THR A 114 25.40 7.63 -1.19
C THR A 114 24.30 7.97 -2.19
N THR A 115 24.43 7.47 -3.43
CA THR A 115 23.51 7.67 -4.55
C THR A 115 23.04 6.33 -5.11
N GLY A 116 22.20 6.34 -6.12
CA GLY A 116 21.70 5.13 -6.77
C GLY A 116 20.46 4.59 -6.07
N TYR A 117 19.58 5.47 -5.66
CA TYR A 117 18.26 5.17 -5.15
C TYR A 117 17.20 5.88 -5.97
N GLU A 118 16.04 5.24 -6.11
CA GLU A 118 14.83 5.82 -6.69
C GLU A 118 13.74 5.85 -5.64
N LYS A 119 12.91 6.90 -5.68
CA LYS A 119 11.70 6.98 -4.88
C LYS A 119 10.64 6.11 -5.53
N GLU A 120 10.10 5.17 -4.79
CA GLU A 120 9.04 4.27 -5.21
C GLU A 120 7.80 4.50 -4.35
N THR A 121 6.64 4.64 -4.97
CA THR A 121 5.36 4.65 -4.25
C THR A 121 4.71 3.28 -4.42
N ILE A 122 4.55 2.58 -3.31
CA ILE A 122 3.95 1.25 -3.25
C ILE A 122 2.51 1.39 -2.77
N THR A 123 1.56 0.86 -3.51
CA THR A 123 0.13 0.93 -3.20
C THR A 123 -0.48 -0.40 -2.77
N ASP A 124 0.21 -1.50 -3.00
CA ASP A 124 -0.22 -2.86 -2.66
C ASP A 124 0.16 -3.31 -1.23
N GLY A 125 0.88 -2.47 -0.49
CA GLY A 125 1.31 -2.76 0.88
C GLY A 125 2.46 -3.75 0.99
N VAL A 126 3.19 -4.06 -0.09
CA VAL A 126 4.32 -5.01 -0.07
C VAL A 126 5.66 -4.27 -0.27
N ILE A 127 6.55 -4.39 0.69
CA ILE A 127 7.94 -3.89 0.62
C ILE A 127 8.88 -5.08 0.51
N ALA A 128 9.59 -5.21 -0.60
CA ALA A 128 10.59 -6.27 -0.81
C ALA A 128 11.97 -5.83 -0.30
N ASN A 129 12.76 -6.80 0.21
CA ASN A 129 14.16 -6.61 0.59
C ASN A 129 14.43 -5.49 1.60
N ALA A 130 13.51 -5.25 2.53
CA ALA A 130 13.70 -4.28 3.60
C ALA A 130 14.79 -4.76 4.58
N ASN A 131 15.46 -3.80 5.24
CA ASN A 131 16.26 -4.09 6.42
C ASN A 131 15.35 -4.14 7.65
N GLU A 132 15.84 -4.73 8.73
CA GLU A 132 15.09 -4.76 9.99
C GLU A 132 15.13 -3.39 10.68
N GLY A 133 13.98 -2.96 11.21
CA GLY A 133 13.87 -1.76 12.03
C GLY A 133 13.88 -0.44 11.25
N GLU A 134 13.67 -0.47 9.92
CA GLU A 134 13.47 0.76 9.15
C GLU A 134 12.03 1.28 9.38
N THR A 135 11.91 2.59 9.59
CA THR A 135 10.60 3.25 9.70
C THR A 135 9.93 3.34 8.33
N ILE A 136 8.67 2.96 8.29
CA ILE A 136 7.86 3.00 7.07
C ILE A 136 7.17 4.37 6.97
N ASP A 137 7.43 5.11 5.89
CA ASP A 137 6.68 6.31 5.53
C ASP A 137 5.36 5.88 4.85
N TYR A 138 4.28 5.90 5.62
CA TYR A 138 3.01 5.28 5.25
C TYR A 138 1.86 6.29 5.29
N LYS A 139 0.96 6.19 4.32
CA LYS A 139 -0.30 6.94 4.31
C LYS A 139 -1.48 6.01 4.13
N ILE A 140 -2.52 6.22 4.93
CA ILE A 140 -3.78 5.49 4.87
C ILE A 140 -4.88 6.47 4.50
N TYR A 141 -5.55 6.26 3.39
CA TYR A 141 -6.61 7.11 2.89
C TYR A 141 -7.99 6.57 3.27
N GLY A 142 -8.84 7.47 3.70
CA GLY A 142 -10.22 7.20 4.05
C GLY A 142 -11.03 6.59 2.92
N ASN A 143 -12.11 5.95 3.30
CA ASN A 143 -13.16 5.46 2.41
C ASN A 143 -14.51 5.62 3.09
N SER A 144 -15.57 5.72 2.30
CA SER A 144 -16.95 5.73 2.80
C SER A 144 -17.83 4.86 1.92
N VAL A 145 -18.53 3.92 2.55
CA VAL A 145 -19.42 2.95 1.90
C VAL A 145 -20.82 3.13 2.47
N GLN A 146 -21.82 3.05 1.62
CA GLN A 146 -23.22 3.15 2.00
C GLN A 146 -24.01 2.10 1.20
N ASP A 147 -24.44 1.06 1.90
CA ASP A 147 -25.18 -0.06 1.29
C ASP A 147 -26.67 0.27 1.24
N GLY A 148 -27.20 0.46 0.02
CA GLY A 148 -28.60 0.74 -0.23
C GLY A 148 -28.87 2.14 -0.78
N GLU A 149 -30.15 2.48 -0.85
CA GLU A 149 -30.62 3.77 -1.37
C GLU A 149 -31.21 4.59 -0.20
N PRO A 150 -30.42 5.54 0.36
CA PRO A 150 -30.90 6.35 1.47
C PRO A 150 -32.00 7.31 1.03
N SER A 151 -32.95 7.53 1.92
CA SER A 151 -34.00 8.56 1.78
C SER A 151 -34.25 9.26 3.11
N PRO A 152 -34.94 10.42 3.12
CA PRO A 152 -35.29 11.11 4.36
C PRO A 152 -36.12 10.26 5.35
N ASP A 153 -36.91 9.33 4.85
CA ASP A 153 -37.75 8.46 5.65
C ASP A 153 -37.08 7.10 5.95
N ASN A 154 -36.03 6.76 5.22
CA ASN A 154 -35.24 5.54 5.41
C ASN A 154 -33.73 5.86 5.31
N PRO A 155 -33.13 6.45 6.37
CA PRO A 155 -31.71 6.75 6.37
C PRO A 155 -30.86 5.48 6.37
N VAL A 156 -29.73 5.51 5.66
CA VAL A 156 -28.74 4.44 5.57
C VAL A 156 -27.42 4.93 6.13
N GLU A 157 -26.87 4.17 7.05
CA GLU A 157 -25.61 4.48 7.71
C GLU A 157 -24.44 4.54 6.70
N ILE A 158 -23.55 5.48 6.92
CA ILE A 158 -22.30 5.61 6.18
C ILE A 158 -21.17 4.98 7.00
N GLN A 159 -20.65 3.89 6.47
CA GLN A 159 -19.49 3.21 7.05
C GLN A 159 -18.21 3.84 6.50
N SER A 160 -17.24 4.08 7.38
CA SER A 160 -15.95 4.69 7.01
C SER A 160 -14.79 3.94 7.64
N VAL A 161 -13.55 4.25 7.24
CA VAL A 161 -12.35 3.53 7.73
C VAL A 161 -12.12 3.83 9.20
N GLY A 162 -12.06 2.77 9.99
CA GLY A 162 -11.96 2.76 11.45
C GLY A 162 -13.17 2.12 12.10
N ASP A 163 -12.93 1.19 12.98
CA ASP A 163 -13.98 0.43 13.68
C ASP A 163 -14.29 1.08 15.04
N LEU A 164 -15.55 1.45 15.25
CA LEU A 164 -16.00 2.08 16.49
C LEU A 164 -15.84 1.11 17.67
N ILE A 165 -15.18 1.59 18.72
CA ILE A 165 -15.03 0.87 19.98
C ILE A 165 -16.20 1.23 20.90
N THR A 166 -16.95 0.23 21.29
CA THR A 166 -18.16 0.40 22.12
C THR A 166 -17.92 0.26 23.61
N GLU A 167 -16.77 -0.32 24.00
CA GLU A 167 -16.46 -0.63 25.41
C GLU A 167 -14.95 -0.42 25.70
N GLY A 168 -14.62 -0.29 26.98
CA GLY A 168 -13.24 -0.22 27.47
C GLY A 168 -12.62 1.16 27.43
N GLU A 169 -11.29 1.22 27.55
CA GLU A 169 -10.50 2.47 27.71
C GLU A 169 -10.65 3.42 26.50
N TYR A 170 -10.76 2.86 25.30
CA TYR A 170 -10.87 3.63 24.05
C TYR A 170 -12.31 3.70 23.54
N LYS A 171 -13.30 3.59 24.45
CA LYS A 171 -14.71 3.73 24.10
C LYS A 171 -14.94 5.02 23.32
N ASP A 172 -15.83 4.96 22.33
CA ASP A 172 -16.20 6.05 21.41
C ASP A 172 -15.05 6.54 20.49
N LYS A 173 -13.92 5.79 20.43
CA LYS A 173 -12.86 5.99 19.43
C LYS A 173 -13.01 5.02 18.27
N TYR A 174 -12.40 5.37 17.15
CA TYR A 174 -12.31 4.54 15.96
C TYR A 174 -10.92 3.90 15.87
N LYS A 175 -10.89 2.58 15.89
CA LYS A 175 -9.65 1.79 15.84
C LYS A 175 -9.27 1.46 14.40
N ILE A 176 -8.00 1.68 14.06
CA ILE A 176 -7.40 1.28 12.79
C ILE A 176 -6.18 0.40 13.11
N PRO A 177 -6.27 -0.93 13.02
CA PRO A 177 -5.14 -1.83 13.22
C PRO A 177 -4.30 -1.89 11.94
N ILE A 178 -2.98 -1.77 12.08
CA ILE A 178 -2.01 -1.92 11.01
C ILE A 178 -1.09 -3.06 11.40
N THR A 179 -1.01 -4.08 10.55
CA THR A 179 -0.17 -5.25 10.79
C THR A 179 0.93 -5.32 9.76
N VAL A 180 2.17 -5.45 10.22
CA VAL A 180 3.35 -5.76 9.40
C VAL A 180 3.71 -7.22 9.62
N SER A 181 3.73 -8.01 8.58
CA SER A 181 4.09 -9.43 8.58
C SER A 181 5.13 -9.74 7.50
N GLY A 182 5.88 -10.82 7.67
CA GLY A 182 6.70 -11.38 6.59
C GLY A 182 5.84 -12.11 5.55
N LYS A 183 6.43 -12.46 4.41
CA LYS A 183 5.75 -13.25 3.37
C LYS A 183 5.56 -14.72 3.77
N ASN A 184 6.46 -15.28 4.61
CA ASN A 184 6.34 -16.64 5.08
C ASN A 184 5.28 -16.75 6.16
N LEU A 185 4.20 -17.44 5.87
CA LEU A 185 3.06 -17.65 6.76
C LEU A 185 3.27 -18.83 7.73
N PHE A 186 4.35 -19.62 7.57
CA PHE A 186 4.60 -20.82 8.33
C PHE A 186 5.64 -20.60 9.43
N ASN A 187 5.20 -20.56 10.69
CA ASN A 187 6.09 -20.53 11.85
C ASN A 187 6.60 -21.95 12.18
N ILE A 188 7.73 -22.32 11.59
CA ILE A 188 8.32 -23.66 11.75
C ILE A 188 8.68 -23.96 13.20
N GLU A 189 9.19 -22.98 13.92
CA GLU A 189 9.63 -23.13 15.30
C GLU A 189 8.45 -23.42 16.24
N ARG A 190 7.40 -22.56 16.17
CA ARG A 190 6.20 -22.73 16.98
C ARG A 190 5.52 -24.07 16.76
N ILE A 191 5.55 -24.54 15.51
CA ILE A 191 4.83 -25.72 15.09
C ILE A 191 5.54 -27.00 15.46
N PHE A 192 6.85 -27.02 15.31
CA PHE A 192 7.65 -28.24 15.46
C PHE A 192 8.28 -28.42 16.84
N LYS A 193 8.30 -27.38 17.69
CA LYS A 193 8.95 -27.36 19.00
C LYS A 193 8.59 -28.55 19.90
N ASP A 194 7.32 -28.92 19.94
CA ASP A 194 6.82 -29.93 20.88
C ASP A 194 6.75 -31.35 20.28
N ILE A 195 7.01 -31.50 18.98
CA ILE A 195 6.82 -32.78 18.25
C ILE A 195 8.06 -33.25 17.53
N SER A 196 9.14 -32.49 17.60
CA SER A 196 10.41 -32.81 16.95
C SER A 196 11.58 -32.51 17.88
N THR A 197 12.77 -33.01 17.51
CA THR A 197 14.06 -32.54 18.06
C THR A 197 14.75 -31.68 17.03
N TYR A 198 15.46 -30.64 17.48
CA TYR A 198 16.24 -29.79 16.58
C TYR A 198 17.70 -30.18 16.66
N GLU A 199 18.26 -30.67 15.56
CA GLU A 199 19.67 -31.10 15.47
C GLU A 199 20.25 -30.79 14.08
N ASN A 200 21.51 -30.38 14.01
CA ASN A 200 22.24 -30.12 12.77
C ASN A 200 21.51 -29.14 11.81
N GLY A 201 20.79 -28.16 12.34
CA GLY A 201 20.03 -27.20 11.52
C GLY A 201 18.69 -27.70 10.98
N CYS A 202 18.25 -28.88 11.40
CA CYS A 202 17.00 -29.49 10.95
C CYS A 202 16.07 -29.81 12.14
N TYR A 203 14.78 -29.74 11.91
CA TYR A 203 13.75 -30.35 12.75
C TYR A 203 13.65 -31.84 12.36
N LYS A 204 13.85 -32.71 13.34
CA LYS A 204 13.85 -34.16 13.20
C LYS A 204 12.59 -34.77 13.78
N PHE A 205 11.91 -35.59 13.01
CA PHE A 205 10.71 -36.32 13.38
C PHE A 205 10.99 -37.82 13.31
N ASP A 206 10.95 -38.50 14.46
CA ASP A 206 11.12 -39.93 14.49
C ASP A 206 9.84 -40.66 14.09
N ALA A 207 9.94 -41.50 13.08
CA ALA A 207 8.83 -42.28 12.57
C ALA A 207 8.52 -43.45 13.49
N GLY A 208 7.61 -43.28 14.38
CA GLY A 208 7.00 -44.37 15.19
C GLY A 208 5.48 -44.42 15.01
N ARG A 209 4.88 -43.44 14.39
CA ARG A 209 3.43 -43.31 14.20
C ARG A 209 3.13 -42.55 12.92
N SER A 210 2.04 -42.88 12.26
CA SER A 210 1.46 -42.07 11.21
C SER A 210 0.93 -40.78 11.81
N TRP A 211 1.45 -39.64 11.40
CA TRP A 211 0.96 -38.32 11.82
C TRP A 211 0.53 -37.53 10.61
N SER A 212 -0.71 -37.13 10.62
CA SER A 212 -1.11 -35.98 9.83
C SER A 212 -0.89 -34.76 10.72
N LEU A 213 0.12 -33.97 10.44
CA LEU A 213 0.28 -32.64 11.02
C LEU A 213 -0.83 -31.75 10.46
N TYR A 214 -2.08 -32.05 10.81
CA TYR A 214 -3.16 -31.09 10.68
C TYR A 214 -2.87 -29.98 11.66
N HIS A 215 -2.54 -28.87 11.10
CA HIS A 215 -1.94 -27.83 11.86
C HIS A 215 -2.93 -27.19 12.82
N ASN A 216 -2.93 -27.55 14.09
CA ASN A 216 -3.44 -26.73 15.19
C ASN A 216 -2.68 -25.38 15.33
N GLY A 217 -1.51 -25.22 14.74
CA GLY A 217 -0.72 -24.00 14.77
C GLY A 217 -0.93 -23.05 13.58
N ILE A 218 -1.41 -23.56 12.44
CA ILE A 218 -1.94 -22.74 11.33
C ILE A 218 -3.44 -22.43 11.55
N ASN A 219 -4.08 -22.93 12.58
CA ASN A 219 -5.48 -22.62 12.89
C ASN A 219 -5.74 -21.13 13.18
N SER A 220 -4.71 -20.32 13.38
CA SER A 220 -4.81 -18.85 13.38
C SER A 220 -4.66 -18.23 12.01
N LEU A 221 -4.19 -18.99 11.00
CA LEU A 221 -4.05 -18.51 9.64
C LEU A 221 -5.39 -18.69 8.92
N LYS A 222 -6.05 -17.59 8.61
CA LYS A 222 -7.23 -17.60 7.74
C LYS A 222 -6.74 -17.52 6.30
N PHE A 223 -6.94 -18.60 5.55
CA PHE A 223 -6.72 -18.58 4.12
C PHE A 223 -7.77 -17.70 3.43
N LYS A 224 -7.35 -16.92 2.46
CA LYS A 224 -8.24 -16.07 1.66
C LYS A 224 -9.01 -16.92 0.64
N GLU A 225 -10.27 -16.58 0.42
CA GLU A 225 -11.09 -17.23 -0.60
C GLU A 225 -10.45 -17.09 -1.99
N ASN A 226 -10.56 -18.16 -2.80
CA ASN A 226 -10.08 -18.20 -4.20
C ASN A 226 -8.60 -17.80 -4.38
N THR A 227 -7.78 -17.95 -3.35
CA THR A 227 -6.36 -17.60 -3.36
C THR A 227 -5.49 -18.84 -3.42
N GLN A 228 -4.52 -18.84 -4.34
CA GLN A 228 -3.53 -19.91 -4.39
C GLN A 228 -2.46 -19.69 -3.33
N TYR A 229 -1.99 -20.81 -2.77
CA TYR A 229 -0.89 -20.84 -1.81
C TYR A 229 0.18 -21.81 -2.29
N THR A 230 1.43 -21.45 -2.11
CA THR A 230 2.56 -22.29 -2.45
C THR A 230 3.33 -22.65 -1.18
N LEU A 231 3.53 -23.95 -0.97
CA LEU A 231 4.38 -24.46 0.10
C LEU A 231 5.72 -24.95 -0.48
N LYS A 232 6.80 -24.45 0.07
CA LYS A 232 8.17 -24.81 -0.26
C LYS A 232 8.82 -25.43 0.96
N ILE A 233 9.37 -26.65 0.82
CA ILE A 233 10.03 -27.38 1.89
C ILE A 233 11.41 -27.81 1.43
N LYS A 234 12.39 -27.63 2.32
CA LYS A 234 13.71 -28.20 2.17
C LYS A 234 13.95 -29.24 3.26
N GLY A 235 14.20 -30.50 2.85
CA GLY A 235 14.34 -31.60 3.79
C GLY A 235 14.64 -32.93 3.12
N TYR A 236 14.72 -33.99 3.92
CA TYR A 236 14.96 -35.34 3.44
C TYR A 236 14.42 -36.40 4.43
N VAL A 237 14.45 -37.65 4.03
CA VAL A 237 14.00 -38.80 4.81
C VAL A 237 15.12 -39.86 4.90
N GLU A 238 15.41 -40.33 6.09
CA GLU A 238 16.22 -41.54 6.34
C GLU A 238 15.28 -42.72 6.56
N TYR A 239 15.23 -43.66 5.63
CA TYR A 239 14.38 -44.85 5.73
C TYR A 239 15.01 -45.91 6.66
N LYS A 240 14.18 -46.49 7.55
CA LYS A 240 14.58 -47.66 8.37
C LYS A 240 14.69 -48.93 7.54
N ASN A 241 13.90 -49.03 6.47
CA ASN A 241 13.91 -50.12 5.55
C ASN A 241 13.77 -49.58 4.12
N ALA A 242 14.79 -49.71 3.30
CA ALA A 242 14.80 -49.18 1.94
C ALA A 242 13.73 -49.82 1.00
N ASN A 243 13.21 -50.99 1.35
CA ASN A 243 12.16 -51.67 0.58
C ASN A 243 10.73 -51.21 0.91
N GLU A 244 10.56 -50.37 1.92
CA GLU A 244 9.26 -49.84 2.34
C GLU A 244 9.33 -48.31 2.41
N PRO A 245 9.26 -47.60 1.27
CA PRO A 245 9.33 -46.17 1.27
C PRO A 245 8.16 -45.58 2.06
N SER A 246 8.46 -44.65 2.96
CA SER A 246 7.47 -43.93 3.75
C SER A 246 6.69 -42.98 2.87
N ASN A 247 5.36 -42.91 3.07
CA ASN A 247 4.51 -41.93 2.42
C ASN A 247 4.62 -40.57 3.13
N TRP A 248 5.61 -39.82 2.78
CA TRP A 248 5.80 -38.46 3.22
C TRP A 248 5.23 -37.50 2.15
N ARG A 249 4.36 -36.55 2.55
CA ARG A 249 3.69 -35.69 1.59
C ARG A 249 3.25 -34.34 2.16
N ILE A 250 3.23 -33.33 1.30
CA ILE A 250 2.49 -32.09 1.50
C ILE A 250 1.05 -32.32 1.04
N VAL A 251 0.09 -31.83 1.81
CA VAL A 251 -1.35 -31.92 1.49
C VAL A 251 -1.99 -30.55 1.63
N PHE A 252 -2.70 -30.11 0.59
CA PHE A 252 -3.68 -29.03 0.68
C PHE A 252 -5.08 -29.63 0.84
N VAL A 253 -5.79 -29.20 1.86
CA VAL A 253 -7.20 -29.53 2.10
C VAL A 253 -8.02 -28.33 1.73
N TYR A 254 -9.07 -28.52 0.95
CA TYR A 254 -9.94 -27.44 0.48
C TYR A 254 -11.25 -27.40 1.25
N ASP A 255 -11.97 -26.28 1.19
CA ASP A 255 -13.24 -26.04 1.87
C ASP A 255 -14.35 -27.00 1.46
N ASP A 256 -14.28 -27.56 0.23
CA ASP A 256 -15.17 -28.60 -0.29
C ASP A 256 -14.85 -30.01 0.25
N GLY A 257 -13.83 -30.14 1.10
CA GLY A 257 -13.36 -31.41 1.66
C GLY A 257 -12.45 -32.21 0.72
N THR A 258 -12.19 -31.74 -0.50
CA THR A 258 -11.23 -32.40 -1.39
C THR A 258 -9.79 -32.12 -0.96
N THR A 259 -8.85 -32.96 -1.42
CA THR A 259 -7.43 -32.80 -1.12
C THR A 259 -6.58 -32.87 -2.38
N SER A 260 -5.45 -32.20 -2.35
CA SER A 260 -4.37 -32.40 -3.31
C SER A 260 -3.05 -32.57 -2.57
N TYR A 261 -2.12 -33.36 -3.11
CA TYR A 261 -0.87 -33.63 -2.41
C TYR A 261 0.32 -33.83 -3.35
N LYS A 262 1.52 -33.67 -2.80
CA LYS A 262 2.80 -34.03 -3.43
C LYS A 262 3.62 -34.94 -2.52
N LEU A 263 4.11 -36.06 -3.06
CA LEU A 263 4.99 -36.99 -2.35
C LEU A 263 6.41 -36.42 -2.25
N LEU A 264 7.07 -36.71 -1.14
CA LEU A 264 8.36 -36.18 -0.74
C LEU A 264 9.29 -37.31 -0.34
N ASN A 265 9.71 -38.14 -1.28
CA ASN A 265 10.49 -39.38 -1.02
C ASN A 265 11.97 -39.18 -1.37
N TYR A 266 12.61 -38.18 -0.76
CA TYR A 266 14.00 -37.83 -1.03
C TYR A 266 14.91 -38.24 0.13
N THR A 267 15.96 -39.00 -0.16
CA THR A 267 16.96 -39.48 0.81
C THR A 267 18.13 -38.52 1.00
N THR A 268 18.20 -37.48 0.22
CA THR A 268 19.18 -36.40 0.33
C THR A 268 18.41 -35.07 0.45
N GLU A 269 18.98 -34.09 1.14
CA GLU A 269 18.33 -32.78 1.33
C GLU A 269 17.95 -32.20 -0.03
N THR A 270 16.65 -31.99 -0.22
CA THR A 270 16.07 -31.51 -1.48
C THR A 270 15.04 -30.44 -1.18
N GLU A 271 15.02 -29.40 -2.00
CA GLU A 271 13.99 -28.38 -1.97
C GLU A 271 12.83 -28.76 -2.89
N ILE A 272 11.62 -28.73 -2.36
CA ILE A 272 10.41 -29.15 -3.05
C ILE A 272 9.35 -28.07 -2.91
N THR A 273 8.71 -27.77 -4.03
CA THR A 273 7.60 -26.82 -4.10
C THR A 273 6.32 -27.51 -4.52
N TYR A 274 5.22 -27.16 -3.88
CA TYR A 274 3.88 -27.59 -4.26
C TYR A 274 2.87 -26.47 -4.08
N THR A 275 2.07 -26.21 -5.12
CA THR A 275 1.08 -25.14 -5.17
C THR A 275 -0.33 -25.70 -5.11
N SER A 276 -1.23 -25.04 -4.37
CA SER A 276 -2.66 -25.37 -4.29
C SER A 276 -3.35 -25.20 -5.64
N LYS A 277 -4.53 -25.80 -5.79
CA LYS A 277 -5.36 -25.62 -7.00
C LYS A 277 -5.74 -24.16 -7.18
N SER A 278 -5.79 -23.70 -8.43
CA SER A 278 -6.34 -22.40 -8.79
C SER A 278 -7.85 -22.38 -8.61
N GLY A 279 -8.40 -21.30 -8.08
CA GLY A 279 -9.86 -21.12 -7.92
C GLY A 279 -10.50 -21.97 -6.81
N ALA A 280 -9.70 -22.68 -6.01
CA ALA A 280 -10.17 -23.40 -4.82
C ALA A 280 -9.75 -22.65 -3.55
N THR A 281 -10.59 -22.67 -2.53
CA THR A 281 -10.26 -22.09 -1.22
C THR A 281 -9.55 -23.13 -0.37
N VAL A 282 -8.34 -22.81 0.09
CA VAL A 282 -7.59 -23.68 1.01
C VAL A 282 -8.18 -23.56 2.41
N ASP A 283 -8.59 -24.67 3.01
CA ASP A 283 -9.02 -24.75 4.41
C ASP A 283 -7.82 -24.98 5.35
N LYS A 284 -6.92 -25.87 4.97
CA LYS A 284 -5.71 -26.17 5.74
C LYS A 284 -4.59 -26.76 4.89
N VAL A 285 -3.38 -26.65 5.43
CA VAL A 285 -2.18 -27.30 4.88
C VAL A 285 -1.70 -28.32 5.89
N ALA A 286 -1.34 -29.52 5.43
CA ALA A 286 -0.80 -30.58 6.26
C ALA A 286 0.52 -31.11 5.70
N ILE A 287 1.39 -31.57 6.60
CA ILE A 287 2.53 -32.40 6.30
C ILE A 287 2.24 -33.77 6.89
N GLU A 288 2.14 -34.76 6.03
CA GLU A 288 1.87 -36.12 6.46
C GLU A 288 3.13 -37.00 6.27
N TYR A 289 3.44 -37.85 7.23
CA TYR A 289 4.55 -38.80 7.12
C TYR A 289 4.16 -40.18 7.67
N GLY A 290 4.70 -41.20 7.07
CA GLY A 290 4.38 -42.59 7.42
C GLY A 290 5.42 -43.25 8.31
N TYR A 291 5.24 -44.56 8.55
CA TYR A 291 5.86 -45.34 9.64
C TYR A 291 7.36 -45.65 9.50
N ASN A 292 7.97 -45.48 8.30
CA ASN A 292 9.26 -46.12 8.01
C ASN A 292 10.38 -45.15 7.70
N GLY A 293 10.64 -44.20 8.60
CA GLY A 293 11.79 -43.31 8.38
C GLY A 293 11.84 -42.17 9.41
N THR A 294 12.94 -41.50 9.42
CA THR A 294 13.12 -40.25 10.16
C THR A 294 13.10 -39.09 9.17
N VAL A 295 12.26 -38.09 9.40
CA VAL A 295 12.11 -36.93 8.52
C VAL A 295 12.93 -35.77 9.08
N TYR A 296 13.71 -35.14 8.23
CA TYR A 296 14.49 -33.93 8.55
C TYR A 296 14.03 -32.78 7.69
N ILE A 297 13.70 -31.67 8.33
CA ILE A 297 13.22 -30.45 7.67
C ILE A 297 14.08 -29.26 8.12
N SER A 298 14.75 -28.62 7.17
CA SER A 298 15.58 -27.46 7.43
C SER A 298 14.85 -26.13 7.17
N GLN A 299 13.92 -26.10 6.20
CA GLN A 299 13.18 -24.89 5.83
C GLN A 299 11.76 -25.24 5.41
N ILE A 300 10.83 -24.38 5.82
CA ILE A 300 9.44 -24.36 5.31
C ILE A 300 9.04 -22.91 5.04
N GLN A 301 8.45 -22.67 3.87
CA GLN A 301 7.82 -21.42 3.52
C GLN A 301 6.45 -21.69 2.92
N LEU A 302 5.43 -21.12 3.52
CA LEU A 302 4.08 -21.04 2.97
C LEU A 302 3.83 -19.59 2.60
N GLU A 303 3.44 -19.33 1.36
CA GLU A 303 3.20 -17.98 0.84
C GLU A 303 1.99 -17.92 -0.08
N GLU A 304 1.39 -16.75 -0.19
CA GLU A 304 0.36 -16.49 -1.19
C GLU A 304 1.00 -16.45 -2.59
N GLY A 305 0.33 -17.02 -3.57
CA GLY A 305 0.75 -17.00 -4.96
C GLY A 305 0.96 -18.40 -5.56
N ALA A 306 1.08 -18.41 -6.88
CA ALA A 306 1.22 -19.63 -7.69
C ALA A 306 2.68 -20.07 -7.83
N THR A 307 3.65 -19.26 -7.43
CA THR A 307 5.09 -19.50 -7.63
C THR A 307 5.83 -19.30 -6.33
N ALA A 308 6.68 -20.25 -5.96
CA ALA A 308 7.55 -20.11 -4.80
C ALA A 308 8.62 -19.04 -5.04
N THR A 309 8.81 -18.19 -4.04
CA THR A 309 9.90 -17.22 -4.03
C THR A 309 11.13 -17.73 -3.28
N GLU A 310 12.19 -16.93 -3.17
CA GLU A 310 13.33 -17.24 -2.34
C GLU A 310 12.89 -17.39 -0.87
N TYR A 311 13.54 -18.32 -0.15
CA TYR A 311 13.21 -18.60 1.24
C TYR A 311 13.50 -17.39 2.14
N GLU A 312 12.49 -17.03 2.94
CA GLU A 312 12.63 -16.12 4.06
C GLU A 312 12.13 -16.77 5.35
N PRO A 313 12.81 -16.58 6.49
CA PRO A 313 12.31 -17.07 7.76
C PRO A 313 10.95 -16.44 8.10
N TYR A 314 10.14 -17.17 8.87
CA TYR A 314 8.90 -16.60 9.43
C TYR A 314 9.21 -15.38 10.30
N GLN A 315 8.40 -14.34 10.14
CA GLN A 315 8.44 -13.14 10.98
C GLN A 315 7.12 -13.03 11.76
N GLU A 316 7.21 -12.88 13.08
CA GLU A 316 6.02 -12.72 13.90
C GLU A 316 5.32 -11.40 13.53
N PRO A 317 4.04 -11.41 13.16
CA PRO A 317 3.33 -10.20 12.81
C PRO A 317 3.29 -9.20 13.96
N LYS A 318 3.56 -7.92 13.67
CA LYS A 318 3.47 -6.82 14.62
C LYS A 318 2.28 -5.94 14.26
N THR A 319 1.35 -5.76 15.21
CA THR A 319 0.17 -4.92 14.99
C THR A 319 0.28 -3.63 15.82
N THR A 320 0.14 -2.51 15.15
CA THR A 320 0.03 -1.17 15.75
C THR A 320 -1.42 -0.71 15.62
N ASN A 321 -2.04 -0.30 16.72
CA ASN A 321 -3.41 0.21 16.74
C ASN A 321 -3.40 1.74 16.80
N ILE A 322 -4.16 2.37 15.93
CA ILE A 322 -4.41 3.81 15.93
C ILE A 322 -5.82 4.05 16.41
N TYR A 323 -5.99 5.07 17.24
CA TYR A 323 -7.28 5.45 17.81
C TYR A 323 -7.60 6.89 17.44
N LEU A 324 -8.65 7.09 16.65
CA LEU A 324 -9.11 8.39 16.18
C LEU A 324 -10.41 8.80 16.84
N ASN A 325 -10.65 10.11 16.95
CA ASN A 325 -11.93 10.65 17.40
C ASN A 325 -13.05 10.46 16.37
N GLU A 326 -12.68 10.44 15.09
CA GLU A 326 -13.59 10.26 13.96
C GLU A 326 -12.95 9.31 12.93
N PRO A 327 -13.75 8.52 12.18
CA PRO A 327 -13.23 7.64 11.15
C PRO A 327 -12.63 8.45 9.99
N LEU A 328 -11.87 7.81 9.11
CA LEU A 328 -11.38 8.44 7.89
C LEU A 328 -12.41 8.29 6.79
N ARG A 329 -12.88 9.40 6.27
CA ARG A 329 -13.96 9.48 5.27
C ARG A 329 -13.44 9.74 3.88
N LYS A 330 -14.27 9.40 2.89
CA LYS A 330 -14.09 9.78 1.49
C LYS A 330 -15.41 10.21 0.88
N VAL A 331 -15.40 11.32 0.17
CA VAL A 331 -16.54 11.82 -0.60
C VAL A 331 -16.04 12.26 -1.98
N GLY A 332 -16.50 11.61 -3.04
CA GLY A 332 -15.96 11.82 -4.38
C GLY A 332 -14.46 11.50 -4.43
N ASP A 333 -13.68 12.43 -4.96
CA ASP A 333 -12.21 12.31 -5.07
C ASP A 333 -11.45 12.77 -3.82
N TYR A 334 -12.16 13.30 -2.82
CA TYR A 334 -11.59 13.81 -1.59
C TYR A 334 -11.61 12.73 -0.50
N ALA A 335 -10.47 12.51 0.15
CA ALA A 335 -10.35 11.57 1.26
C ALA A 335 -9.54 12.16 2.41
N ASP A 336 -9.99 11.92 3.64
CA ASP A 336 -9.16 12.07 4.82
C ASP A 336 -7.98 11.10 4.73
N TYR A 337 -6.87 11.40 5.40
CA TYR A 337 -5.76 10.45 5.48
C TYR A 337 -4.93 10.62 6.74
N ILE A 338 -4.27 9.53 7.15
CA ILE A 338 -3.21 9.55 8.14
C ILE A 338 -1.88 9.68 7.41
N ASP A 339 -1.04 10.59 7.87
CA ASP A 339 0.35 10.75 7.43
C ASP A 339 1.28 10.35 8.59
N PHE A 340 1.87 9.16 8.46
CA PHE A 340 2.74 8.61 9.51
C PHE A 340 4.04 9.38 9.67
N LYS A 341 4.61 9.84 8.57
CA LYS A 341 5.83 10.64 8.57
C LYS A 341 5.64 11.92 9.39
N ASN A 342 4.55 12.62 9.16
CA ASN A 342 4.27 13.90 9.80
C ASN A 342 3.43 13.75 11.09
N LYS A 343 3.12 12.53 11.52
CA LYS A 343 2.34 12.19 12.74
C LYS A 343 1.04 12.98 12.84
N LYS A 344 0.29 13.03 11.73
CA LYS A 344 -0.95 13.79 11.65
C LYS A 344 -2.06 13.08 10.89
N VAL A 345 -3.28 13.44 11.24
CA VAL A 345 -4.47 13.19 10.42
C VAL A 345 -4.78 14.45 9.64
N VAL A 346 -4.99 14.30 8.35
CA VAL A 346 -5.43 15.39 7.46
C VAL A 346 -6.89 15.14 7.12
N ARG A 347 -7.76 16.04 7.61
CA ARG A 347 -9.20 16.01 7.39
C ARG A 347 -9.54 16.86 6.19
N LYS A 348 -10.04 16.23 5.13
CA LYS A 348 -10.55 16.87 3.92
C LYS A 348 -12.06 16.84 3.83
N ILE A 349 -12.71 16.04 4.68
CA ILE A 349 -14.15 15.88 4.74
C ILE A 349 -14.64 16.39 6.09
N VAL A 350 -15.64 17.26 6.06
CA VAL A 350 -16.30 17.76 7.27
C VAL A 350 -17.68 17.12 7.40
N LYS A 351 -18.06 16.86 8.64
CA LYS A 351 -19.42 16.49 9.06
C LYS A 351 -20.17 17.77 9.42
N GLN A 352 -21.19 18.12 8.68
CA GLN A 352 -21.97 19.33 8.87
C GLN A 352 -23.44 18.99 9.18
N GLN A 353 -23.91 19.34 10.36
CA GLN A 353 -25.33 19.30 10.67
C GLN A 353 -26.04 20.45 10.00
N LEU A 354 -27.15 20.19 9.35
CA LEU A 354 -28.03 21.21 8.79
C LEU A 354 -28.99 21.68 9.89
N SER A 355 -29.00 22.99 10.19
CA SER A 355 -29.80 23.55 11.23
C SER A 355 -31.06 24.24 10.71
N SER A 356 -32.16 24.10 11.43
CA SER A 356 -33.39 24.90 11.23
C SER A 356 -33.19 26.40 11.41
N ASP A 357 -32.17 26.81 12.23
CA ASP A 357 -31.85 28.22 12.51
C ASP A 357 -31.12 28.94 11.38
N TRP A 358 -30.66 28.18 10.37
CA TRP A 358 -29.99 28.78 9.23
C TRP A 358 -30.94 29.66 8.41
N THR A 359 -30.37 30.62 7.70
CA THR A 359 -31.11 31.44 6.73
C THR A 359 -31.36 30.66 5.45
N TRP A 360 -32.44 29.89 5.45
CA TRP A 360 -32.90 29.15 4.28
C TRP A 360 -33.68 30.10 3.35
N LYS A 361 -33.46 29.95 2.05
CA LYS A 361 -34.16 30.69 1.00
C LYS A 361 -34.73 29.76 -0.04
N ASP A 362 -35.94 30.01 -0.53
CA ASP A 362 -36.50 29.26 -1.65
C ASP A 362 -35.64 29.42 -2.89
N TYR A 363 -35.49 28.32 -3.61
CA TYR A 363 -34.86 28.28 -4.92
C TYR A 363 -35.86 27.77 -5.94
N GLY A 364 -36.54 28.67 -6.59
CA GLY A 364 -37.67 28.34 -7.46
C GLY A 364 -38.79 27.61 -6.71
N THR A 365 -39.48 26.70 -7.42
CA THR A 365 -40.58 25.90 -6.85
C THR A 365 -40.11 24.57 -6.24
N ASP A 366 -38.83 24.20 -6.42
CA ASP A 366 -38.37 22.82 -6.25
C ASP A 366 -37.42 22.60 -5.07
N GLY A 367 -36.99 23.66 -4.36
CA GLY A 367 -36.07 23.50 -3.24
C GLY A 367 -35.65 24.75 -2.50
N ALA A 368 -34.93 24.57 -1.41
CA ALA A 368 -34.31 25.64 -0.61
C ALA A 368 -32.80 25.52 -0.57
N HIS A 369 -32.13 26.65 -0.37
CA HIS A 369 -30.68 26.69 -0.16
C HIS A 369 -30.28 27.52 1.06
N ALA A 370 -29.14 27.23 1.63
CA ALA A 370 -28.46 28.02 2.65
C ALA A 370 -26.98 28.24 2.32
N ASN A 371 -26.45 29.43 2.71
CA ASN A 371 -25.12 29.91 2.32
C ASN A 371 -24.05 29.75 3.42
N ASN A 372 -24.11 28.77 4.29
CA ASN A 372 -23.28 28.73 5.49
C ASN A 372 -22.14 27.71 5.48
N LEU A 373 -21.60 27.35 4.31
CA LEU A 373 -20.60 26.27 4.24
C LEU A 373 -19.25 26.78 3.71
N THR A 374 -18.17 26.34 4.35
CA THR A 374 -16.81 26.33 3.80
C THR A 374 -16.65 25.19 2.80
N TYR A 375 -17.48 25.18 1.78
CA TYR A 375 -17.57 24.10 0.79
C TYR A 375 -16.61 24.33 -0.37
N VAL A 376 -15.86 23.31 -0.76
CA VAL A 376 -15.14 23.30 -2.04
C VAL A 376 -16.05 22.72 -3.10
N GLY A 377 -16.84 23.55 -3.70
CA GLY A 377 -17.68 23.16 -4.82
C GLY A 377 -16.92 23.12 -6.12
N VAL A 378 -16.18 22.07 -6.39
CA VAL A 378 -15.61 21.84 -7.72
C VAL A 378 -16.54 20.99 -8.57
N ASP A 379 -17.42 20.19 -7.95
CA ASP A 379 -18.40 19.36 -8.66
C ASP A 379 -19.74 19.30 -7.93
N LYS A 380 -20.82 19.29 -8.71
CA LYS A 380 -22.23 19.28 -8.22
C LYS A 380 -22.62 18.03 -7.43
N THR A 381 -21.71 17.06 -7.28
CA THR A 381 -22.00 15.71 -6.79
C THR A 381 -21.24 15.31 -5.52
N THR A 382 -20.54 16.22 -4.87
CA THR A 382 -19.62 15.89 -3.78
C THR A 382 -20.21 16.11 -2.38
N VAL A 383 -21.36 15.51 -2.12
CA VAL A 383 -21.97 15.45 -0.78
C VAL A 383 -22.49 14.05 -0.52
N LEU A 384 -22.29 13.55 0.69
CA LEU A 384 -22.82 12.28 1.16
C LEU A 384 -23.63 12.50 2.44
N SER A 385 -24.71 11.76 2.65
CA SER A 385 -25.53 11.83 3.86
C SER A 385 -26.21 10.48 4.09
N GLU A 386 -26.52 10.21 5.36
CA GLU A 386 -27.35 9.05 5.74
C GLU A 386 -28.78 9.13 5.19
N TYR A 387 -29.24 10.32 4.82
CA TYR A 387 -30.58 10.59 4.34
C TYR A 387 -30.68 10.67 2.81
N GLY A 388 -29.57 10.77 2.09
CA GLY A 388 -29.57 10.87 0.64
C GLY A 388 -28.21 11.13 0.04
N LYS A 389 -28.15 11.07 -1.30
CA LYS A 389 -26.94 11.28 -2.09
C LYS A 389 -26.93 12.68 -2.72
N SER A 390 -25.77 13.10 -3.16
CA SER A 390 -25.45 14.44 -3.65
C SER A 390 -26.46 15.10 -4.62
N THR A 391 -27.07 14.34 -5.52
CA THR A 391 -28.03 14.85 -6.52
C THR A 391 -29.31 15.45 -5.91
N LYS A 392 -29.60 15.15 -4.64
CA LYS A 392 -30.78 15.60 -3.91
C LYS A 392 -30.47 16.66 -2.83
N ILE A 393 -29.19 16.80 -2.46
CA ILE A 393 -28.75 17.60 -1.33
C ILE A 393 -27.86 18.77 -1.75
N SER A 394 -27.16 18.72 -2.88
CA SER A 394 -26.25 19.78 -3.28
C SER A 394 -26.52 20.35 -4.67
N TYR A 395 -26.42 21.66 -4.76
CA TYR A 395 -26.36 22.38 -6.03
C TYR A 395 -25.13 23.28 -6.01
N ASN A 396 -24.30 23.16 -7.05
CA ASN A 396 -23.31 24.16 -7.36
C ASN A 396 -23.91 25.12 -8.39
N PHE A 397 -24.10 26.39 -8.00
CA PHE A 397 -24.52 27.42 -8.92
C PHE A 397 -23.28 28.00 -9.58
N SER A 398 -23.12 27.75 -10.84
CA SER A 398 -21.91 28.02 -11.64
C SER A 398 -21.52 29.51 -11.78
N ASN A 399 -22.30 30.47 -11.22
CA ASN A 399 -22.07 31.90 -11.46
C ASN A 399 -21.72 32.74 -10.23
N ASP A 400 -21.80 32.23 -8.99
CA ASP A 400 -21.77 33.14 -7.83
C ASP A 400 -20.63 32.88 -6.83
N ASN A 401 -19.71 31.95 -7.02
CA ASN A 401 -18.67 31.59 -6.02
C ASN A 401 -19.22 31.42 -4.59
N LEU A 402 -20.49 31.13 -4.43
CA LEU A 402 -21.13 30.97 -3.14
C LEU A 402 -21.23 29.48 -2.79
N ASN A 403 -20.64 29.12 -1.67
CA ASN A 403 -20.72 27.79 -1.08
C ASN A 403 -22.13 27.59 -0.50
N ARG A 404 -22.97 26.86 -1.24
CA ARG A 404 -24.36 26.61 -0.88
C ARG A 404 -24.63 25.12 -0.71
N ILE A 405 -25.49 24.83 0.27
CA ILE A 405 -26.18 23.56 0.30
C ILE A 405 -27.63 23.75 -0.09
N ALA A 406 -28.18 22.86 -0.89
CA ALA A 406 -29.57 22.91 -1.31
C ALA A 406 -30.25 21.57 -1.03
N ILE A 407 -31.55 21.64 -0.70
CA ILE A 407 -32.39 20.47 -0.48
C ILE A 407 -33.55 20.53 -1.48
N ASN A 408 -33.77 19.44 -2.19
CA ASN A 408 -34.91 19.30 -3.07
C ASN A 408 -36.19 19.02 -2.25
N TYR A 409 -37.21 19.80 -2.42
CA TYR A 409 -38.47 19.73 -1.68
C TYR A 409 -39.19 18.40 -1.88
N ASN A 410 -39.34 17.97 -3.13
CA ASN A 410 -40.05 16.74 -3.45
C ASN A 410 -39.38 15.52 -2.83
N TRP A 411 -38.04 15.49 -2.90
CA TRP A 411 -37.27 14.40 -2.29
C TRP A 411 -37.39 14.38 -0.77
N PHE A 412 -37.45 15.57 -0.13
CA PHE A 412 -37.54 15.71 1.33
C PHE A 412 -38.99 15.63 1.83
N GLY A 413 -39.97 15.51 0.93
CA GLY A 413 -41.39 15.41 1.24
C GLY A 413 -41.97 16.67 1.85
N ILE A 414 -41.56 17.84 1.36
CA ILE A 414 -41.94 19.17 1.83
C ILE A 414 -42.26 20.08 0.62
N THR A 415 -42.81 21.26 0.85
CA THR A 415 -43.21 22.18 -0.22
C THR A 415 -42.63 23.59 -0.08
N ASN A 416 -42.06 23.96 1.09
CA ASN A 416 -41.57 25.31 1.36
C ASN A 416 -40.52 25.32 2.49
N VAL A 417 -39.85 26.45 2.68
CA VAL A 417 -38.80 26.65 3.69
C VAL A 417 -39.32 26.45 5.13
N THR A 418 -40.59 26.79 5.42
CA THR A 418 -41.12 26.63 6.78
C THR A 418 -41.18 25.13 7.13
N GLU A 419 -41.72 24.31 6.26
CA GLU A 419 -41.76 22.84 6.43
C GLU A 419 -40.35 22.21 6.48
N LEU A 420 -39.40 22.74 5.71
CA LEU A 420 -38.00 22.36 5.82
C LEU A 420 -37.46 22.57 7.23
N LYS A 421 -37.64 23.77 7.77
CA LYS A 421 -37.17 24.10 9.12
C LYS A 421 -37.81 23.22 10.20
N GLU A 422 -39.13 23.02 10.12
CA GLU A 422 -39.86 22.13 11.03
C GLU A 422 -39.36 20.70 10.98
N LYS A 423 -39.11 20.19 9.77
CA LYS A 423 -38.58 18.82 9.60
C LYS A 423 -37.14 18.70 10.14
N LEU A 424 -36.26 19.65 9.88
CA LEU A 424 -34.91 19.70 10.44
C LEU A 424 -34.92 19.74 11.97
N ALA A 425 -35.75 20.62 12.57
CA ALA A 425 -35.92 20.70 14.01
C ALA A 425 -36.45 19.38 14.61
N THR A 426 -37.39 18.74 13.94
CA THR A 426 -37.93 17.45 14.36
C THR A 426 -36.87 16.35 14.36
N LEU A 427 -36.05 16.26 13.32
CA LEU A 427 -34.95 15.29 13.23
C LEU A 427 -33.93 15.52 14.35
N GLU A 428 -33.59 16.78 14.61
CA GLU A 428 -32.66 17.15 15.69
C GLU A 428 -33.24 16.77 17.07
N ALA A 429 -34.50 17.10 17.35
CA ALA A 429 -35.17 16.76 18.58
C ALA A 429 -35.28 15.24 18.83
N ASN A 430 -35.35 14.46 17.76
CA ASN A 430 -35.35 12.99 17.82
C ASN A 430 -33.92 12.37 17.94
N GLY A 431 -32.88 13.18 18.11
CA GLY A 431 -31.50 12.71 18.23
C GLY A 431 -30.89 12.18 16.92
N LYS A 432 -31.55 12.46 15.79
CA LYS A 432 -31.10 12.08 14.43
C LYS A 432 -31.02 13.31 13.53
N PRO A 433 -30.13 14.29 13.83
CA PRO A 433 -30.02 15.50 13.05
C PRO A 433 -29.64 15.20 11.62
N PHE A 434 -30.20 16.00 10.69
CA PHE A 434 -29.82 15.85 9.28
C PHE A 434 -28.37 16.32 9.08
N THR A 435 -27.51 15.38 8.75
CA THR A 435 -26.08 15.61 8.63
C THR A 435 -25.60 15.32 7.21
N VAL A 436 -24.71 16.15 6.72
CA VAL A 436 -24.03 15.98 5.44
C VAL A 436 -22.53 15.89 5.63
N TYR A 437 -21.88 15.17 4.75
CA TYR A 437 -20.44 15.06 4.67
C TYR A 437 -19.99 15.64 3.33
N HIS A 438 -19.11 16.62 3.36
CA HIS A 438 -18.63 17.29 2.15
C HIS A 438 -17.15 17.70 2.26
N PRO A 439 -16.44 17.86 1.11
CA PRO A 439 -15.07 18.36 1.10
C PRO A 439 -14.97 19.80 1.62
N ILE A 440 -13.79 20.17 2.13
CA ILE A 440 -13.43 21.53 2.54
C ILE A 440 -12.24 22.05 1.74
N SER A 441 -12.19 23.38 1.52
CA SER A 441 -11.13 24.03 0.74
C SER A 441 -9.77 23.99 1.41
N THR A 442 -9.76 24.14 2.72
CA THR A 442 -8.54 24.13 3.51
C THR A 442 -8.61 22.91 4.43
N PRO A 443 -7.81 21.88 4.19
CA PRO A 443 -7.76 20.72 5.06
C PRO A 443 -7.46 21.11 6.51
N ALA A 444 -8.12 20.46 7.44
CA ALA A 444 -7.79 20.57 8.87
C ALA A 444 -6.75 19.51 9.22
N GLU A 445 -5.74 19.89 9.99
CA GLU A 445 -4.69 18.98 10.44
C GLU A 445 -4.80 18.75 11.94
N GLU A 446 -4.72 17.50 12.35
CA GLU A 446 -4.75 17.05 13.73
C GLU A 446 -3.46 16.27 14.00
N THR A 447 -2.64 16.74 14.93
CA THR A 447 -1.46 15.99 15.39
C THR A 447 -1.91 14.83 16.25
N ILE A 448 -1.38 13.64 15.96
CA ILE A 448 -1.70 12.41 16.70
C ILE A 448 -0.41 11.74 17.18
N GLU A 449 -0.51 11.05 18.32
CA GLU A 449 0.56 10.18 18.77
C GLU A 449 0.52 8.89 17.95
N LEU A 450 1.56 8.65 17.16
CA LEU A 450 1.75 7.45 16.37
C LEU A 450 2.99 6.72 16.83
N SER A 451 2.85 5.43 17.12
CA SER A 451 3.98 4.52 17.20
C SER A 451 4.55 4.30 15.81
N GLU A 452 5.86 4.23 15.72
CA GLU A 452 6.53 3.94 14.45
C GLU A 452 6.14 2.54 13.96
N ILE A 453 5.95 2.42 12.65
CA ILE A 453 5.77 1.15 11.98
C ILE A 453 7.13 0.75 11.44
N LEU A 454 7.66 -0.36 11.96
CA LEU A 454 9.00 -0.83 11.63
C LEU A 454 8.96 -2.08 10.76
N THR A 455 9.88 -2.14 9.80
CA THR A 455 10.06 -3.31 8.94
C THR A 455 10.69 -4.48 9.67
N HIS A 456 10.39 -5.69 9.19
CA HIS A 456 11.21 -6.89 9.37
C HIS A 456 12.27 -6.97 8.27
N LYS A 457 13.32 -7.74 8.51
CA LYS A 457 14.27 -8.07 7.45
C LYS A 457 13.61 -8.92 6.36
N GLY A 458 13.76 -8.53 5.10
CA GLY A 458 13.18 -9.24 3.95
C GLY A 458 11.89 -8.61 3.44
N THR A 459 10.96 -9.43 2.99
CA THR A 459 9.67 -8.97 2.46
C THR A 459 8.70 -8.66 3.59
N ASN A 460 8.11 -7.46 3.55
CA ASN A 460 7.10 -7.01 4.49
C ASN A 460 5.76 -6.84 3.78
N ILE A 461 4.70 -7.39 4.38
CA ILE A 461 3.32 -7.22 3.94
C ILE A 461 2.61 -6.37 5.00
N ILE A 462 2.10 -5.21 4.58
CA ILE A 462 1.44 -4.25 5.45
C ILE A 462 -0.05 -4.28 5.15
N THR A 463 -0.85 -4.59 6.16
CA THR A 463 -2.31 -4.66 6.05
C THR A 463 -2.99 -3.72 7.01
N VAL A 464 -4.13 -3.17 6.57
CA VAL A 464 -5.07 -2.41 7.40
C VAL A 464 -6.33 -3.24 7.56
N ASP A 465 -6.61 -3.68 8.77
CA ASP A 465 -7.71 -4.62 9.05
C ASP A 465 -8.88 -3.93 9.75
N THR A 466 -9.65 -3.19 8.96
CA THR A 466 -10.90 -2.52 9.33
C THR A 466 -12.07 -3.09 8.53
N ASN A 467 -13.30 -2.99 9.06
CA ASN A 467 -14.52 -3.43 8.38
C ASN A 467 -14.67 -2.72 7.02
N THR A 468 -14.58 -1.39 7.01
CA THR A 468 -14.47 -0.60 5.77
C THR A 468 -13.02 -0.44 5.39
N LYS A 469 -12.59 -1.03 4.30
CA LYS A 469 -11.19 -0.96 3.85
C LYS A 469 -10.84 0.45 3.36
N PRO A 470 -9.58 0.91 3.56
CA PRO A 470 -9.09 2.14 2.96
C PRO A 470 -9.32 2.20 1.45
N SER A 471 -9.52 3.40 0.90
CA SER A 471 -9.64 3.56 -0.56
C SER A 471 -8.31 3.33 -1.26
N LYS A 472 -7.22 3.64 -0.59
CA LYS A 472 -5.84 3.30 -0.96
C LYS A 472 -4.91 3.42 0.25
N THR A 473 -3.76 2.79 0.15
CA THR A 473 -2.61 3.02 1.01
C THR A 473 -1.42 3.42 0.15
N GLU A 474 -0.51 4.19 0.69
CA GLU A 474 0.72 4.60 0.01
C GLU A 474 1.91 4.41 0.93
N ILE A 475 2.95 3.77 0.45
CA ILE A 475 4.23 3.64 1.12
C ILE A 475 5.27 4.31 0.25
N THR A 476 6.01 5.23 0.82
CA THR A 476 7.19 5.77 0.16
C THR A 476 8.39 4.91 0.54
N ASN A 477 8.95 4.23 -0.44
CA ASN A 477 10.16 3.44 -0.31
C ASN A 477 11.27 4.01 -1.20
N TYR A 478 12.52 3.79 -0.81
CA TYR A 478 13.69 4.22 -1.58
C TYR A 478 14.48 2.99 -2.01
N LYS A 479 14.20 2.53 -3.23
CA LYS A 479 14.79 1.33 -3.81
C LYS A 479 16.18 1.61 -4.35
N SER A 480 17.15 0.72 -4.09
CA SER A 480 18.47 0.78 -4.72
C SER A 480 18.35 0.49 -6.20
N THR A 481 19.02 1.31 -7.04
CA THR A 481 19.11 1.15 -8.49
C THR A 481 20.37 0.40 -8.94
N LYS A 482 21.17 -0.12 -7.97
CA LYS A 482 22.42 -0.85 -8.23
C LYS A 482 22.24 -2.33 -8.01
#